data_3d4102c2bf9504d01ad8b625e587b473
#
_entry.id   3d4102c2bf9504d01ad8b625e587b473
#
_cell.length_a   1.000
_cell.length_b   1.000
_cell.length_c   1.000
_cell.angle_alpha   90.00
_cell.angle_beta   90.00
_cell.angle_gamma   90.00
#
_symmetry.space_group_name_H-M   'P 1'
#
loop_
_entity.id
_entity.type
_entity.pdbx_description
1 polymer ?
#
loop_
_entity_poly.entity_id
_entity_poly.type
_entity_poly.pdbx_seq_one_letter_code
_entity_poly.pdbx_strand_id
1 'polypeptide(L)'
;DLLNEISKSFEENTQKKIILNLDKAKKKIPIIRSSEITYGIRNFVGNAVKFSDKNVNINLISSGKNLIIEILDDGPGYPPDVIKFIGEPYISSKSKKIKNKSGLGLGTFIGKTLLERKKASIEFDNIPNSGAKVQITWSLSDITI
;
A
#
# COMPACT_ATOMS: atom_id res chain seq x y z
N ASP A 1 15.32 -4.73 -6.97
CA ASP A 1 14.24 -3.87 -7.38
C ASP A 1 13.57 -3.18 -6.18
N LEU A 2 12.70 -2.20 -6.44
CA LEU A 2 12.12 -1.35 -5.40
C LEU A 2 11.30 -2.13 -4.36
N LEU A 3 10.46 -3.04 -4.81
CA LEU A 3 9.63 -3.82 -3.89
C LEU A 3 10.46 -4.75 -3.01
N ASN A 4 11.51 -5.35 -3.56
CA ASN A 4 12.45 -6.15 -2.78
C ASN A 4 13.15 -5.33 -1.72
N GLU A 5 13.61 -4.14 -2.07
CA GLU A 5 14.28 -3.25 -1.12
C GLU A 5 13.36 -2.87 0.04
N ILE A 6 12.12 -2.49 -0.28
CA ILE A 6 11.15 -2.12 0.73
C ILE A 6 10.81 -3.29 1.63
N SER A 7 10.56 -4.45 1.04
CA SER A 7 10.21 -5.66 1.80
C SER A 7 11.32 -6.07 2.76
N LYS A 8 12.56 -6.10 2.31
CA LYS A 8 13.69 -6.42 3.18
C LYS A 8 13.85 -5.44 4.33
N SER A 9 13.63 -4.16 4.05
CA SER A 9 13.69 -3.12 5.06
C SER A 9 12.73 -3.38 6.21
N PHE A 10 11.52 -3.85 5.92
CA PHE A 10 10.53 -4.15 6.96
C PHE A 10 10.74 -5.51 7.60
N GLU A 11 11.14 -6.52 6.86
CA GLU A 11 11.37 -7.86 7.43
C GLU A 11 12.49 -7.87 8.47
N GLU A 12 13.51 -7.04 8.30
CA GLU A 12 14.62 -6.94 9.26
C GLU A 12 14.16 -6.42 10.62
N ASN A 13 13.04 -5.69 10.67
CA ASN A 13 12.58 -5.02 11.87
C ASN A 13 11.27 -5.59 12.42
N THR A 14 10.81 -6.71 11.88
CA THR A 14 9.57 -7.34 12.35
C THR A 14 9.67 -8.84 12.25
N GLN A 15 8.88 -9.55 13.07
CA GLN A 15 8.75 -11.00 12.99
C GLN A 15 7.69 -11.43 11.97
N LYS A 16 7.02 -10.48 11.36
CA LYS A 16 5.99 -10.75 10.36
C LYS A 16 6.61 -11.05 9.01
N LYS A 17 5.94 -11.86 8.23
CA LYS A 17 6.43 -12.31 6.94
C LYS A 17 5.86 -11.45 5.82
N ILE A 18 6.72 -11.00 4.92
CA ILE A 18 6.31 -10.26 3.73
C ILE A 18 6.55 -11.14 2.51
N ILE A 19 5.46 -11.43 1.79
CA ILE A 19 5.48 -12.33 0.64
C ILE A 19 5.31 -11.51 -0.62
N LEU A 20 6.32 -11.55 -1.49
CA LEU A 20 6.29 -10.86 -2.78
C LEU A 20 5.88 -11.83 -3.88
N ASN A 21 4.87 -11.46 -4.64
CA ASN A 21 4.43 -12.20 -5.82
C ASN A 21 4.64 -11.37 -7.06
N LEU A 22 5.77 -11.61 -7.74
CA LEU A 22 6.18 -10.85 -8.92
C LEU A 22 6.02 -11.63 -10.21
N ASP A 23 5.51 -12.85 -10.14
CA ASP A 23 5.44 -13.80 -11.25
C ASP A 23 4.47 -13.38 -12.35
N LYS A 24 3.50 -12.56 -12.03
CA LYS A 24 2.56 -12.04 -13.03
C LYS A 24 3.14 -10.91 -13.85
N ALA A 25 4.28 -10.39 -13.45
CA ALA A 25 5.07 -9.45 -14.22
C ALA A 25 6.24 -10.20 -14.83
N LYS A 26 6.00 -10.89 -15.93
CA LYS A 26 6.97 -11.81 -16.56
C LYS A 26 8.26 -11.15 -17.05
N LYS A 27 8.28 -9.83 -17.11
CA LYS A 27 9.46 -9.06 -17.52
C LYS A 27 9.76 -8.02 -16.47
N LYS A 28 11.04 -7.73 -16.27
CA LYS A 28 11.42 -6.57 -15.48
C LYS A 28 10.92 -5.32 -16.20
N ILE A 29 10.10 -4.54 -15.49
CA ILE A 29 9.58 -3.29 -16.04
C ILE A 29 10.45 -2.17 -15.49
N PRO A 30 11.18 -1.44 -16.34
CA PRO A 30 11.96 -0.30 -15.87
C PRO A 30 11.02 0.83 -15.51
N ILE A 31 10.92 1.13 -14.23
CA ILE A 31 10.06 2.19 -13.74
C ILE A 31 10.86 3.43 -13.38
N ILE A 32 10.19 4.59 -13.45
CA ILE A 32 10.78 5.85 -13.01
C ILE A 32 10.88 5.81 -11.48
N ARG A 33 12.10 5.91 -10.97
CA ARG A 33 12.30 5.99 -9.52
C ARG A 33 12.13 7.43 -9.05
N SER A 34 11.40 7.60 -7.96
CA SER A 34 11.26 8.89 -7.32
C SER A 34 11.08 8.69 -5.82
N SER A 35 11.45 9.70 -5.04
CA SER A 35 11.24 9.65 -3.59
C SER A 35 9.75 9.58 -3.26
N GLU A 36 8.90 10.21 -4.05
CA GLU A 36 7.45 10.19 -3.82
C GLU A 36 6.88 8.77 -3.97
N ILE A 37 7.29 8.05 -5.02
CA ILE A 37 6.86 6.66 -5.22
C ILE A 37 7.37 5.79 -4.08
N THR A 38 8.64 5.91 -3.73
CA THR A 38 9.24 5.12 -2.67
C THR A 38 8.55 5.37 -1.32
N TYR A 39 8.41 6.63 -0.92
CA TYR A 39 7.76 6.96 0.35
C TYR A 39 6.29 6.58 0.36
N GLY A 40 5.59 6.78 -0.76
CA GLY A 40 4.19 6.40 -0.85
C GLY A 40 3.97 4.92 -0.64
N ILE A 41 4.73 4.09 -1.33
CA ILE A 41 4.64 2.64 -1.18
C ILE A 41 5.05 2.22 0.23
N ARG A 42 6.12 2.79 0.78
CA ARG A 42 6.56 2.47 2.13
C ARG A 42 5.50 2.79 3.18
N ASN A 43 4.74 3.87 3.01
CA ASN A 43 3.66 4.19 3.94
C ASN A 43 2.61 3.08 3.97
N PHE A 44 2.21 2.57 2.82
CA PHE A 44 1.19 1.52 2.76
C PHE A 44 1.72 0.17 3.21
N VAL A 45 2.95 -0.17 2.85
CA VAL A 45 3.58 -1.41 3.33
C VAL A 45 3.75 -1.35 4.85
N GLY A 46 4.19 -0.20 5.37
CA GLY A 46 4.35 -0.01 6.81
C GLY A 46 3.04 -0.17 7.57
N ASN A 47 1.94 0.37 7.04
CA ASN A 47 0.63 0.18 7.64
C ASN A 47 0.20 -1.29 7.60
N ALA A 48 0.42 -1.95 6.47
CA ALA A 48 0.08 -3.37 6.35
C ALA A 48 0.85 -4.21 7.36
N VAL A 49 2.15 -3.96 7.51
CA VAL A 49 2.97 -4.67 8.51
C VAL A 49 2.46 -4.39 9.92
N LYS A 50 2.14 -3.13 10.21
CA LYS A 50 1.69 -2.73 11.55
C LYS A 50 0.39 -3.43 11.96
N PHE A 51 -0.57 -3.53 11.04
CA PHE A 51 -1.90 -4.05 11.34
C PHE A 51 -2.08 -5.51 10.99
N SER A 52 -1.13 -6.13 10.30
CA SER A 52 -1.20 -7.55 9.99
C SER A 52 -1.09 -8.40 11.25
N ASP A 53 -1.63 -9.62 11.18
CA ASP A 53 -1.42 -10.60 12.22
C ASP A 53 -0.04 -11.27 12.05
N LYS A 54 0.18 -11.92 10.91
CA LYS A 54 1.42 -12.64 10.63
C LYS A 54 2.02 -12.35 9.27
N ASN A 55 1.20 -12.05 8.27
CA ASN A 55 1.65 -12.00 6.88
C ASN A 55 1.16 -10.75 6.16
N VAL A 56 2.03 -10.25 5.29
CA VAL A 56 1.68 -9.22 4.31
C VAL A 56 2.01 -9.78 2.94
N ASN A 57 1.06 -9.72 2.01
CA ASN A 57 1.27 -10.12 0.63
C ASN A 57 1.33 -8.88 -0.25
N ILE A 58 2.35 -8.82 -1.10
CA ILE A 58 2.51 -7.74 -2.07
C ILE A 58 2.53 -8.39 -3.45
N ASN A 59 1.53 -8.06 -4.26
CA ASN A 59 1.40 -8.60 -5.61
C ASN A 59 1.71 -7.51 -6.63
N LEU A 60 2.57 -7.82 -7.58
CA LEU A 60 2.84 -6.95 -8.71
C LEU A 60 2.20 -7.58 -9.94
N ILE A 61 1.27 -6.85 -10.54
CA ILE A 61 0.49 -7.34 -11.67
C ILE A 61 0.64 -6.39 -12.84
N SER A 62 1.01 -6.92 -14.00
CA SER A 62 0.97 -6.18 -15.25
C SER A 62 -0.24 -6.67 -16.04
N SER A 63 -1.21 -5.80 -16.25
CA SER A 63 -2.46 -6.16 -16.89
C SER A 63 -2.78 -5.16 -18.00
N GLY A 64 -2.64 -5.59 -19.25
CA GLY A 64 -2.87 -4.72 -20.40
C GLY A 64 -1.91 -3.53 -20.36
N LYS A 65 -2.47 -2.33 -20.24
CA LYS A 65 -1.72 -1.09 -20.19
C LYS A 65 -1.46 -0.59 -18.78
N ASN A 66 -1.82 -1.38 -17.77
CA ASN A 66 -1.73 -0.96 -16.38
C ASN A 66 -0.69 -1.77 -15.60
N LEU A 67 -0.08 -1.10 -14.63
CA LEU A 67 0.74 -1.73 -13.62
C LEU A 67 0.01 -1.59 -12.29
N ILE A 68 -0.19 -2.70 -11.59
CA ILE A 68 -0.97 -2.75 -10.35
C ILE A 68 -0.10 -3.32 -9.24
N ILE A 69 -0.09 -2.64 -8.10
CA ILE A 69 0.51 -3.16 -6.87
C ILE A 69 -0.62 -3.36 -5.87
N GLU A 70 -0.77 -4.58 -5.38
CA GLU A 70 -1.71 -4.89 -4.32
C GLU A 70 -0.95 -5.18 -3.04
N ILE A 71 -1.35 -4.55 -1.95
CA ILE A 71 -0.77 -4.77 -0.63
C ILE A 71 -1.90 -5.29 0.27
N LEU A 72 -1.79 -6.55 0.69
CA LEU A 72 -2.82 -7.23 1.46
C LEU A 72 -2.23 -7.67 2.80
N ASP A 73 -2.95 -7.41 3.88
CA ASP A 73 -2.57 -7.93 5.19
C ASP A 73 -3.59 -8.95 5.67
N ASP A 74 -3.23 -9.69 6.72
CA ASP A 74 -4.10 -10.70 7.33
C ASP A 74 -4.64 -10.22 8.68
N GLY A 75 -4.71 -8.92 8.88
CA GLY A 75 -5.23 -8.33 10.10
C GLY A 75 -6.75 -8.20 10.09
N PRO A 76 -7.30 -7.37 10.97
CA PRO A 76 -8.76 -7.22 11.09
C PRO A 76 -9.41 -6.42 9.97
N GLY A 77 -8.64 -5.79 9.11
CA GLY A 77 -9.15 -4.90 8.07
C GLY A 77 -9.43 -3.51 8.61
N TYR A 78 -9.89 -2.63 7.72
CA TYR A 78 -10.26 -1.28 8.10
C TYR A 78 -11.60 -1.30 8.84
N PRO A 79 -11.74 -0.57 9.95
CA PRO A 79 -13.05 -0.41 10.59
C PRO A 79 -14.06 0.20 9.59
N PRO A 80 -15.35 -0.20 9.66
CA PRO A 80 -16.35 0.28 8.70
C PRO A 80 -16.51 1.79 8.68
N ASP A 81 -16.31 2.46 9.81
CA ASP A 81 -16.41 3.91 9.90
C ASP A 81 -15.14 4.62 9.40
N VAL A 82 -14.03 3.90 9.28
CA VAL A 82 -12.77 4.44 8.78
C VAL A 82 -12.66 4.32 7.27
N ILE A 83 -13.11 3.21 6.69
CA ILE A 83 -12.87 2.92 5.28
C ILE A 83 -13.44 3.98 4.33
N LYS A 84 -14.50 4.67 4.75
CA LYS A 84 -15.11 5.74 3.97
C LYS A 84 -14.24 6.98 3.85
N PHE A 85 -13.34 7.18 4.81
CA PHE A 85 -12.56 8.42 4.91
C PHE A 85 -11.05 8.18 4.78
N ILE A 86 -10.65 6.93 4.59
CA ILE A 86 -9.23 6.60 4.55
C ILE A 86 -8.55 7.33 3.39
N GLY A 87 -7.40 7.93 3.67
CA GLY A 87 -6.68 8.76 2.71
C GLY A 87 -7.11 10.22 2.72
N GLU A 88 -8.13 10.60 3.50
CA GLU A 88 -8.55 11.99 3.62
C GLU A 88 -7.82 12.66 4.77
N PRO A 89 -7.43 13.95 4.62
CA PRO A 89 -6.61 14.60 5.64
C PRO A 89 -7.34 14.84 6.97
N TYR A 90 -8.65 15.01 6.92
CA TYR A 90 -9.43 15.34 8.11
C TYR A 90 -9.88 14.13 8.92
N ILE A 91 -9.51 12.92 8.51
CA ILE A 91 -9.88 11.71 9.26
C ILE A 91 -9.35 11.78 10.69
N SER A 92 -8.18 12.34 10.88
CA SER A 92 -7.57 12.46 12.20
C SER A 92 -8.21 13.55 13.06
N SER A 93 -8.90 14.53 12.45
CA SER A 93 -9.59 15.57 13.20
C SER A 93 -11.03 15.18 13.54
N LYS A 94 -11.65 14.31 12.75
CA LYS A 94 -13.04 13.89 12.99
C LYS A 94 -13.17 12.84 14.09
N SER A 95 -12.12 12.07 14.35
CA SER A 95 -12.20 11.04 15.38
C SER A 95 -10.83 10.73 15.95
N LYS A 96 -10.59 11.30 17.12
CA LYS A 96 -9.39 10.97 17.90
C LYS A 96 -9.32 9.49 18.25
N LYS A 97 -10.50 8.85 18.42
CA LYS A 97 -10.54 7.41 18.72
C LYS A 97 -9.99 6.59 17.57
N ILE A 98 -10.36 6.91 16.34
CA ILE A 98 -9.89 6.19 15.17
C ILE A 98 -8.40 6.39 15.00
N LYS A 99 -7.93 7.62 15.12
CA LYS A 99 -6.51 7.94 15.03
C LYS A 99 -5.69 7.21 16.08
N ASN A 100 -6.16 7.21 17.33
CA ASN A 100 -5.43 6.58 18.42
C ASN A 100 -5.44 5.06 18.34
N LYS A 101 -6.53 4.47 17.85
CA LYS A 101 -6.64 3.01 17.74
C LYS A 101 -5.93 2.45 16.53
N SER A 102 -6.05 3.12 15.38
CA SER A 102 -5.60 2.54 14.13
C SER A 102 -4.26 3.07 13.64
N GLY A 103 -3.87 4.25 14.05
CA GLY A 103 -2.69 4.89 13.51
C GLY A 103 -2.82 5.23 12.03
N LEU A 104 -4.03 5.19 11.46
CA LEU A 104 -4.32 5.45 10.07
C LEU A 104 -4.63 6.93 9.89
N GLY A 105 -3.93 7.81 10.01
CA GLY A 105 -4.28 9.22 9.83
C GLY A 105 -3.48 9.85 8.73
N LEU A 106 -2.57 10.69 9.17
CA LEU A 106 -1.78 11.52 8.28
C LEU A 106 -0.87 10.70 7.36
N GLY A 107 -0.31 9.59 7.85
CA GLY A 107 0.57 8.75 7.04
C GLY A 107 -0.12 8.20 5.79
N THR A 108 -1.35 7.71 5.94
CA THR A 108 -2.13 7.20 4.81
C THR A 108 -2.45 8.32 3.82
N PHE A 109 -2.83 9.49 4.33
CA PHE A 109 -3.09 10.66 3.49
C PHE A 109 -1.84 11.07 2.71
N ILE A 110 -0.69 11.13 3.39
CA ILE A 110 0.57 11.50 2.74
C ILE A 110 0.93 10.49 1.66
N GLY A 111 0.85 9.20 1.96
CA GLY A 111 1.16 8.15 0.99
C GLY A 111 0.29 8.25 -0.25
N LYS A 112 -1.02 8.42 -0.07
CA LYS A 112 -1.95 8.59 -1.18
C LYS A 112 -1.60 9.82 -2.01
N THR A 113 -1.35 10.96 -1.35
CA THR A 113 -1.03 12.20 -2.03
C THR A 113 0.25 12.09 -2.85
N LEU A 114 1.29 11.49 -2.29
CA LEU A 114 2.57 11.31 -2.98
C LEU A 114 2.42 10.47 -4.24
N LEU A 115 1.68 9.36 -4.13
CA LEU A 115 1.49 8.47 -5.27
C LEU A 115 0.57 9.10 -6.33
N GLU A 116 -0.46 9.81 -5.92
CA GLU A 116 -1.34 10.50 -6.87
C GLU A 116 -0.61 11.59 -7.64
N ARG A 117 0.37 12.24 -7.04
CA ARG A 117 1.23 13.18 -7.76
C ARG A 117 2.02 12.51 -8.87
N LYS A 118 2.26 11.20 -8.76
CA LYS A 118 2.92 10.41 -9.79
C LYS A 118 1.92 9.65 -10.65
N LYS A 119 0.68 10.13 -10.68
CA LYS A 119 -0.40 9.66 -11.55
C LYS A 119 -0.95 8.29 -11.18
N ALA A 120 -0.71 7.84 -9.95
CA ALA A 120 -1.31 6.61 -9.45
C ALA A 120 -2.76 6.85 -9.04
N SER A 121 -3.54 5.79 -9.11
CA SER A 121 -4.88 5.72 -8.56
C SER A 121 -4.83 4.75 -7.39
N ILE A 122 -5.42 5.11 -6.25
CA ILE A 122 -5.35 4.30 -5.04
C ILE A 122 -6.75 3.93 -4.57
N GLU A 123 -6.97 2.64 -4.31
CA GLU A 123 -8.22 2.14 -3.77
C GLU A 123 -7.96 1.36 -2.48
N PHE A 124 -8.84 1.54 -1.51
CA PHE A 124 -8.79 0.84 -0.22
C PHE A 124 -9.99 -0.06 -0.09
N ASP A 125 -9.78 -1.28 0.41
CA ASP A 125 -10.87 -2.24 0.54
C ASP A 125 -10.57 -3.23 1.66
N ASN A 126 -11.60 -3.95 2.08
CA ASN A 126 -11.47 -5.09 2.97
C ASN A 126 -11.75 -6.37 2.18
N ILE A 127 -10.92 -7.36 2.39
CA ILE A 127 -11.13 -8.68 1.78
C ILE A 127 -11.91 -9.53 2.77
N PRO A 128 -13.07 -10.09 2.38
CA PRO A 128 -13.86 -10.93 3.30
C PRO A 128 -13.04 -12.05 3.91
N ASN A 129 -13.14 -12.21 5.23
CA ASN A 129 -12.42 -13.22 5.99
C ASN A 129 -10.89 -13.13 5.91
N SER A 130 -10.38 -11.98 5.54
CA SER A 130 -8.96 -11.70 5.49
C SER A 130 -8.71 -10.35 6.16
N GLY A 131 -7.95 -9.47 5.55
CA GLY A 131 -7.62 -8.19 6.12
C GLY A 131 -7.88 -7.04 5.18
N ALA A 132 -7.06 -6.01 5.28
CA ALA A 132 -7.15 -4.83 4.43
C ALA A 132 -6.39 -5.03 3.12
N LYS A 133 -6.84 -4.31 2.12
CA LYS A 133 -6.18 -4.29 0.81
C LYS A 133 -6.02 -2.85 0.35
N VAL A 134 -4.82 -2.52 -0.13
CA VAL A 134 -4.56 -1.28 -0.85
C VAL A 134 -4.17 -1.66 -2.27
N GLN A 135 -4.82 -1.03 -3.24
CA GLN A 135 -4.51 -1.27 -4.65
C GLN A 135 -4.01 0.03 -5.26
N ILE A 136 -2.80 -0.01 -5.80
CA ILE A 136 -2.16 1.14 -6.45
C ILE A 136 -2.03 0.82 -7.93
N THR A 137 -2.60 1.67 -8.76
CA THR A 137 -2.66 1.44 -10.20
C THR A 137 -2.02 2.61 -10.95
N TRP A 138 -1.14 2.29 -11.89
CA TRP A 138 -0.60 3.25 -12.85
C TRP A 138 -0.90 2.79 -14.26
N SER A 139 -1.03 3.76 -15.18
CA SER A 139 -0.85 3.47 -16.58
C SER A 139 0.64 3.22 -16.81
N LEU A 140 0.99 2.18 -17.57
CA LEU A 140 2.40 1.87 -17.85
C LEU A 140 3.13 3.04 -18.48
N SER A 141 2.46 3.81 -19.32
CA SER A 141 3.06 4.98 -19.97
C SER A 141 3.44 6.08 -18.96
N ASP A 142 2.81 6.12 -17.79
CA ASP A 142 3.08 7.13 -16.78
C ASP A 142 4.22 6.76 -15.85
N ILE A 143 4.58 5.48 -15.76
CA ILE A 143 5.55 5.02 -14.76
C ILE A 143 6.80 4.39 -15.37
N THR A 144 6.75 3.97 -16.62
CA THR A 144 7.92 3.37 -17.28
C THR A 144 8.85 4.42 -17.86
N ILE A 145 10.13 4.07 -17.87
CA ILE A 145 11.17 4.91 -18.48
C ILE A 145 11.05 4.89 -20.00
#